data_04cfdda5e621cc9e3c435f6f496f3615
#
_entry.id   04cfdda5e621cc9e3c435f6f496f3615
#
_cell.length_a   1.000
_cell.length_b   1.000
_cell.length_c   1.000
_cell.angle_alpha   90.00
_cell.angle_beta   90.00
_cell.angle_gamma   90.00
#
_symmetry.space_group_name_H-M   'P 1'
#
loop_
_entity.id
_entity.type
_entity.pdbx_description
1 polymer ?
#
loop_
_entity_poly.entity_id
_entity_poly.type
_entity_poly.pdbx_seq_one_letter_code
_entity_poly.pdbx_strand_id
1 'polypeptide(L)'
;GAVIVDKFQQKIRKIHPAMYIGKGKAEMLADRVKRFDANVVIFDNDLSPGQIRNLEEVIAVKVLDRSELILDIFATRAKTRQAMLQVELAQLEYTYPRLTRMWSHLDTVTGAAGGGAGGAGAVGAIGVRGTGEKQLEIDRRLVSKRITDLKRELEEIDKRKMREIDGRREMFKICLVGYTNAGKSTLMNALTDAGVLVEDRLFATIDTRTRKWELADGPSVLLSDTVGFVRNLPHQLVASFKATLEEAVNADLLLHVVDVASDDAQEQINAVDAVLKDIDCGDKPMLVLLNKADVVAKRGQIETLGTLLPNALCISAKTGMGLVKLHDMVLEQYHGGTAAVRVTCSQSNGKVQSFLRANAAIINEQYIDNSVLIEVRIGKNQLGQLKRMGAEDVEVLHS
;
A
#
# COMPACT_ATOMS: atom_id res chain seq x y z
N GLY A 1 -23.14 -2.08 0.09
CA GLY A 1 -22.45 -1.32 -0.93
C GLY A 1 -23.39 -0.36 -1.64
N ALA A 2 -22.87 0.71 -2.24
CA ALA A 2 -23.67 1.64 -3.05
C ALA A 2 -23.98 1.03 -4.42
N VAL A 3 -25.18 1.33 -4.95
CA VAL A 3 -25.57 0.99 -6.32
C VAL A 3 -25.37 2.22 -7.19
N ILE A 4 -24.61 2.07 -8.27
CA ILE A 4 -24.39 3.16 -9.23
C ILE A 4 -25.61 3.26 -10.15
N VAL A 5 -26.38 4.33 -10.00
CA VAL A 5 -27.57 4.59 -10.83
C VAL A 5 -27.26 5.40 -12.08
N ASP A 6 -26.20 6.21 -12.04
CA ASP A 6 -25.75 7.01 -13.18
C ASP A 6 -24.26 7.37 -13.06
N LYS A 7 -23.61 7.66 -14.20
CA LYS A 7 -22.21 8.14 -14.27
C LYS A 7 -22.17 9.44 -15.07
N PHE A 8 -21.50 10.42 -14.52
CA PHE A 8 -21.29 11.71 -15.16
C PHE A 8 -19.78 11.97 -15.30
N GLN A 9 -19.32 12.12 -16.53
CA GLN A 9 -17.91 12.39 -16.83
C GLN A 9 -17.78 13.75 -17.50
N GLN A 10 -16.86 14.55 -17.02
CA GLN A 10 -16.56 15.89 -17.56
C GLN A 10 -15.06 16.10 -17.72
N LYS A 11 -14.64 16.53 -18.88
CA LYS A 11 -13.28 17.04 -19.09
C LYS A 11 -13.19 18.47 -18.57
N ILE A 12 -12.43 18.68 -17.49
CA ILE A 12 -12.27 19.98 -16.84
C ILE A 12 -10.97 20.61 -17.33
N ARG A 13 -11.04 21.81 -17.89
CA ARG A 13 -9.86 22.62 -18.27
C ARG A 13 -9.33 23.44 -17.10
N LYS A 14 -10.24 23.94 -16.25
CA LYS A 14 -9.93 24.73 -15.05
C LYS A 14 -10.91 24.39 -13.95
N ILE A 15 -10.40 24.04 -12.77
CA ILE A 15 -11.20 23.75 -11.60
C ILE A 15 -11.88 25.02 -11.10
N HIS A 16 -13.21 24.94 -10.84
CA HIS A 16 -13.94 26.06 -10.28
C HIS A 16 -13.66 26.17 -8.77
N PRO A 17 -13.19 27.33 -8.27
CA PRO A 17 -12.74 27.45 -6.89
C PRO A 17 -13.81 27.09 -5.86
N ALA A 18 -15.08 27.48 -6.10
CA ALA A 18 -16.15 27.31 -5.15
C ALA A 18 -16.90 25.95 -5.23
N MET A 19 -16.92 25.27 -6.39
CA MET A 19 -17.75 24.07 -6.61
C MET A 19 -17.00 22.95 -7.33
N TYR A 20 -15.70 23.07 -7.60
CA TYR A 20 -14.92 22.14 -8.43
C TYR A 20 -15.37 22.12 -9.91
N ILE A 21 -16.66 21.90 -10.15
CA ILE A 21 -17.35 22.02 -11.46
C ILE A 21 -18.06 23.39 -11.56
N GLY A 22 -18.36 23.83 -12.79
CA GLY A 22 -19.09 25.08 -13.00
C GLY A 22 -20.54 25.01 -12.49
N LYS A 23 -21.12 26.19 -12.12
CA LYS A 23 -22.47 26.28 -11.55
C LYS A 23 -23.53 25.59 -12.39
N GLY A 24 -23.59 25.84 -13.71
CA GLY A 24 -24.57 25.18 -14.59
C GLY A 24 -24.42 23.65 -14.68
N LYS A 25 -23.21 23.14 -14.41
CA LYS A 25 -22.99 21.68 -14.32
C LYS A 25 -23.44 21.13 -12.96
N ALA A 26 -23.30 21.88 -11.89
CA ALA A 26 -23.85 21.51 -10.59
C ALA A 26 -25.39 21.47 -10.61
N GLU A 27 -26.03 22.44 -11.26
CA GLU A 27 -27.47 22.46 -11.49
C GLU A 27 -27.95 21.26 -12.34
N MET A 28 -27.25 20.97 -13.45
CA MET A 28 -27.54 19.79 -14.26
C MET A 28 -27.37 18.48 -13.47
N LEU A 29 -26.39 18.41 -12.57
CA LEU A 29 -26.19 17.26 -11.71
C LEU A 29 -27.32 17.13 -10.67
N ALA A 30 -27.83 18.25 -10.15
CA ALA A 30 -29.00 18.28 -9.26
C ALA A 30 -30.25 17.74 -9.94
N ASP A 31 -30.49 18.10 -11.22
CA ASP A 31 -31.63 17.56 -12.00
C ASP A 31 -31.48 16.04 -12.24
N ARG A 32 -30.26 15.57 -12.51
CA ARG A 32 -30.00 14.12 -12.65
C ARG A 32 -30.23 13.37 -11.35
N VAL A 33 -29.77 13.90 -10.22
CA VAL A 33 -30.00 13.34 -8.88
C VAL A 33 -31.49 13.15 -8.62
N LYS A 34 -32.32 14.17 -8.89
CA LYS A 34 -33.77 14.08 -8.79
C LYS A 34 -34.37 13.06 -9.74
N ARG A 35 -33.92 13.02 -11.00
CA ARG A 35 -34.41 12.10 -12.02
C ARG A 35 -34.17 10.64 -11.68
N PHE A 36 -33.01 10.32 -11.08
CA PHE A 36 -32.60 8.96 -10.75
C PHE A 36 -32.87 8.60 -9.29
N ASP A 37 -33.46 9.50 -8.50
CA ASP A 37 -33.68 9.34 -7.06
C ASP A 37 -32.40 8.91 -6.31
N ALA A 38 -31.28 9.57 -6.64
CA ALA A 38 -30.01 9.26 -6.06
C ALA A 38 -29.87 9.88 -4.66
N ASN A 39 -29.38 9.13 -3.69
CA ASN A 39 -29.24 9.56 -2.31
C ASN A 39 -27.87 10.21 -2.03
N VAL A 40 -26.90 9.99 -2.89
CA VAL A 40 -25.52 10.46 -2.71
C VAL A 40 -24.87 10.72 -4.07
N VAL A 41 -23.99 11.73 -4.11
CA VAL A 41 -23.12 11.99 -5.26
C VAL A 41 -21.68 11.78 -4.82
N ILE A 42 -20.95 10.99 -5.60
CA ILE A 42 -19.54 10.69 -5.33
C ILE A 42 -18.67 11.33 -6.41
N PHE A 43 -17.74 12.16 -6.00
CA PHE A 43 -16.72 12.73 -6.87
C PHE A 43 -15.45 11.86 -6.84
N ASP A 44 -14.95 11.48 -8.01
CA ASP A 44 -13.68 10.74 -8.15
C ASP A 44 -12.44 11.66 -8.06
N ASN A 45 -12.58 12.76 -7.34
CA ASN A 45 -11.55 13.75 -7.07
C ASN A 45 -11.67 14.23 -5.63
N ASP A 46 -10.56 14.77 -5.08
CA ASP A 46 -10.59 15.41 -3.78
C ASP A 46 -11.25 16.78 -3.87
N LEU A 47 -12.13 17.06 -2.93
CA LEU A 47 -12.86 18.31 -2.83
C LEU A 47 -12.43 19.07 -1.55
N SER A 48 -12.35 20.39 -1.66
CA SER A 48 -12.20 21.21 -0.46
C SER A 48 -13.50 21.23 0.34
N PRO A 49 -13.45 21.44 1.67
CA PRO A 49 -14.65 21.51 2.51
C PRO A 49 -15.67 22.55 2.04
N GLY A 50 -15.20 23.65 1.45
CA GLY A 50 -16.08 24.67 0.88
C GLY A 50 -16.77 24.22 -0.42
N GLN A 51 -16.05 23.45 -1.25
CA GLN A 51 -16.63 22.87 -2.47
C GLN A 51 -17.71 21.85 -2.17
N ILE A 52 -17.49 20.97 -1.19
CA ILE A 52 -18.49 19.97 -0.76
C ILE A 52 -19.76 20.68 -0.33
N ARG A 53 -19.66 21.65 0.59
CA ARG A 53 -20.82 22.41 1.07
C ARG A 53 -21.59 23.09 -0.05
N ASN A 54 -20.88 23.82 -0.92
CA ASN A 54 -21.54 24.56 -2.00
C ASN A 54 -22.20 23.63 -3.02
N LEU A 55 -21.64 22.42 -3.21
CA LEU A 55 -22.25 21.39 -4.05
C LEU A 55 -23.49 20.80 -3.38
N GLU A 56 -23.45 20.49 -2.07
CA GLU A 56 -24.60 19.98 -1.30
C GLU A 56 -25.76 20.98 -1.28
N GLU A 57 -25.46 22.29 -1.16
CA GLU A 57 -26.48 23.35 -1.23
C GLU A 57 -27.21 23.37 -2.59
N VAL A 58 -26.52 23.08 -3.69
CA VAL A 58 -27.11 23.07 -5.04
C VAL A 58 -27.77 21.73 -5.36
N ILE A 59 -27.11 20.63 -5.01
CA ILE A 59 -27.52 19.26 -5.39
C ILE A 59 -28.60 18.71 -4.44
N ALA A 60 -28.64 19.20 -3.21
CA ALA A 60 -29.60 18.84 -2.15
C ALA A 60 -29.49 17.38 -1.66
N VAL A 61 -28.36 16.70 -1.91
CA VAL A 61 -28.01 15.39 -1.35
C VAL A 61 -26.58 15.40 -0.87
N LYS A 62 -26.20 14.40 -0.07
CA LYS A 62 -24.83 14.24 0.44
C LYS A 62 -23.84 14.12 -0.72
N VAL A 63 -22.74 14.86 -0.62
CA VAL A 63 -21.62 14.81 -1.55
C VAL A 63 -20.42 14.19 -0.84
N LEU A 64 -19.92 13.10 -1.38
CA LEU A 64 -18.69 12.45 -0.95
C LEU A 64 -17.57 12.75 -1.95
N ASP A 65 -16.38 12.97 -1.47
CA ASP A 65 -15.21 12.99 -2.31
C ASP A 65 -14.52 11.61 -2.33
N ARG A 66 -13.50 11.48 -3.16
CA ARG A 66 -12.73 10.24 -3.31
C ARG A 66 -12.10 9.79 -2.00
N SER A 67 -11.53 10.71 -1.23
CA SER A 67 -10.84 10.43 0.03
C SER A 67 -11.80 9.93 1.11
N GLU A 68 -12.98 10.55 1.24
CA GLU A 68 -14.01 10.12 2.19
C GLU A 68 -14.51 8.71 1.86
N LEU A 69 -14.74 8.41 0.56
CA LEU A 69 -15.15 7.08 0.12
C LEU A 69 -14.09 6.01 0.43
N ILE A 70 -12.80 6.30 0.19
CA ILE A 70 -11.70 5.39 0.51
C ILE A 70 -11.65 5.12 2.01
N LEU A 71 -11.78 6.16 2.85
CA LEU A 71 -11.80 6.04 4.31
C LEU A 71 -12.97 5.17 4.80
N ASP A 72 -14.15 5.32 4.20
CA ASP A 72 -15.32 4.50 4.53
C ASP A 72 -15.11 3.03 4.15
N ILE A 73 -14.48 2.76 2.99
CA ILE A 73 -14.12 1.40 2.60
C ILE A 73 -13.13 0.81 3.61
N PHE A 74 -12.12 1.58 4.03
CA PHE A 74 -11.16 1.13 5.02
C PHE A 74 -11.80 0.88 6.39
N ALA A 75 -12.70 1.74 6.85
CA ALA A 75 -13.42 1.55 8.10
C ALA A 75 -14.24 0.24 8.14
N THR A 76 -14.84 -0.13 6.99
CA THR A 76 -15.58 -1.39 6.88
C THR A 76 -14.69 -2.63 6.77
N ARG A 77 -13.41 -2.48 6.40
CA ARG A 77 -12.48 -3.57 6.13
C ARG A 77 -11.47 -3.82 7.24
N ALA A 78 -11.14 -2.82 8.05
CA ALA A 78 -10.21 -2.93 9.16
C ALA A 78 -10.70 -3.98 10.18
N LYS A 79 -9.89 -5.01 10.41
CA LYS A 79 -10.22 -6.11 11.35
C LYS A 79 -9.31 -6.14 12.56
N THR A 80 -8.05 -5.75 12.39
CA THR A 80 -7.10 -5.68 13.52
C THR A 80 -7.26 -4.38 14.29
N ARG A 81 -6.91 -4.40 15.57
CA ARG A 81 -6.92 -3.19 16.40
C ARG A 81 -6.03 -2.09 15.81
N GLN A 82 -4.86 -2.46 15.28
CA GLN A 82 -3.96 -1.51 14.66
C GLN A 82 -4.59 -0.83 13.45
N ALA A 83 -5.16 -1.61 12.51
CA ALA A 83 -5.81 -1.06 11.33
C ALA A 83 -7.03 -0.19 11.71
N MET A 84 -7.83 -0.59 12.70
CA MET A 84 -8.96 0.23 13.20
C MET A 84 -8.48 1.57 13.74
N LEU A 85 -7.41 1.59 14.54
CA LEU A 85 -6.83 2.83 15.08
C LEU A 85 -6.24 3.72 13.97
N GLN A 86 -5.60 3.12 12.97
CA GLN A 86 -5.06 3.85 11.81
C GLN A 86 -6.17 4.49 10.98
N VAL A 87 -7.24 3.75 10.71
CA VAL A 87 -8.39 4.28 9.97
C VAL A 87 -9.11 5.37 10.76
N GLU A 88 -9.31 5.18 12.08
CA GLU A 88 -9.88 6.22 12.95
C GLU A 88 -9.03 7.49 12.94
N LEU A 89 -7.71 7.35 13.05
CA LEU A 89 -6.78 8.47 12.97
C LEU A 89 -6.91 9.20 11.62
N ALA A 90 -6.90 8.47 10.51
CA ALA A 90 -7.05 9.04 9.18
C ALA A 90 -8.39 9.76 8.98
N GLN A 91 -9.49 9.19 9.46
CA GLN A 91 -10.82 9.82 9.43
C GLN A 91 -10.87 11.12 10.25
N LEU A 92 -10.26 11.12 11.44
CA LEU A 92 -10.20 12.32 12.27
C LEU A 92 -9.30 13.40 11.66
N GLU A 93 -8.13 13.06 11.13
CA GLU A 93 -7.25 14.01 10.44
C GLU A 93 -7.90 14.58 9.17
N TYR A 94 -8.66 13.78 8.44
CA TYR A 94 -9.44 14.22 7.29
C TYR A 94 -10.61 15.15 7.70
N THR A 95 -11.32 14.83 8.78
CA THR A 95 -12.52 15.57 9.23
C THR A 95 -12.15 16.82 10.01
N TYR A 96 -11.03 16.81 10.75
CA TYR A 96 -10.59 17.90 11.61
C TYR A 96 -10.57 19.30 10.94
N PRO A 97 -9.96 19.50 9.76
CA PRO A 97 -10.01 20.79 9.06
C PRO A 97 -11.40 21.13 8.52
N ARG A 98 -12.32 20.16 8.45
CA ARG A 98 -13.69 20.31 7.97
C ARG A 98 -14.66 20.72 9.07
N LEU A 99 -14.37 20.41 10.33
CA LEU A 99 -15.20 20.77 11.50
C LEU A 99 -15.45 22.27 11.61
N THR A 100 -14.51 23.11 11.25
CA THR A 100 -14.63 24.59 11.34
C THR A 100 -15.73 25.19 10.48
N ARG A 101 -16.26 24.45 9.52
CA ARG A 101 -17.22 24.97 8.53
C ARG A 101 -18.56 24.26 8.54
N MET A 102 -18.69 23.12 9.24
CA MET A 102 -19.96 22.43 9.37
C MET A 102 -20.95 23.17 10.29
N TRP A 103 -20.45 23.91 11.28
CA TRP A 103 -21.27 24.59 12.28
C TRP A 103 -21.77 25.98 11.85
N SER A 104 -21.16 26.61 10.85
CA SER A 104 -21.65 27.89 10.31
C SER A 104 -23.07 27.78 9.69
N HIS A 105 -23.50 26.57 9.38
CA HIS A 105 -24.85 26.29 8.84
C HIS A 105 -25.91 26.23 9.92
N LEU A 106 -25.57 25.76 11.13
CA LEU A 106 -26.50 25.72 12.26
C LEU A 106 -26.82 27.12 12.82
N ASP A 107 -25.82 28.01 12.82
CA ASP A 107 -26.03 29.41 13.24
C ASP A 107 -26.96 30.18 12.31
N THR A 108 -26.97 29.85 11.01
CA THR A 108 -27.89 30.50 10.04
C THR A 108 -29.31 29.98 10.15
N VAL A 109 -29.52 28.71 10.49
CA VAL A 109 -30.87 28.11 10.62
C VAL A 109 -31.52 28.52 11.93
N THR A 110 -30.76 28.67 13.03
CA THR A 110 -31.28 29.15 14.31
C THR A 110 -31.54 30.67 14.31
N GLY A 111 -30.82 31.45 13.49
CA GLY A 111 -31.03 32.88 13.32
C GLY A 111 -32.26 33.26 12.48
N ALA A 112 -32.75 32.36 11.61
CA ALA A 112 -33.87 32.64 10.70
C ALA A 112 -35.28 32.30 11.30
N ALA A 113 -35.33 31.56 12.42
CA ALA A 113 -36.59 31.16 13.06
C ALA A 113 -37.11 32.16 14.12
N GLY A 114 -36.46 33.33 14.28
CA GLY A 114 -36.78 34.33 15.30
C GLY A 114 -37.43 35.63 14.79
N GLY A 115 -38.06 35.65 13.62
CA GLY A 115 -38.71 36.84 13.05
C GLY A 115 -40.22 36.76 13.06
N GLY A 116 -40.90 37.03 14.19
CA GLY A 116 -42.36 37.13 14.27
C GLY A 116 -42.85 37.80 15.55
N ALA A 117 -43.19 39.09 15.40
CA ALA A 117 -44.17 39.88 16.18
C ALA A 117 -43.95 40.21 17.68
N GLY A 118 -43.67 41.48 17.93
CA GLY A 118 -44.39 42.35 18.89
C GLY A 118 -44.06 42.21 20.37
N GLY A 119 -43.46 43.28 20.95
CA GLY A 119 -43.56 43.54 22.38
C GLY A 119 -42.34 44.16 23.03
N ALA A 120 -42.44 45.39 23.40
CA ALA A 120 -41.46 46.22 24.07
C ALA A 120 -40.87 45.59 25.33
N GLY A 121 -39.57 45.71 25.51
CA GLY A 121 -38.90 45.41 26.77
C GLY A 121 -37.42 45.22 26.57
N ALA A 122 -36.67 46.35 26.53
CA ALA A 122 -35.23 46.35 26.56
C ALA A 122 -34.73 45.80 27.89
N VAL A 123 -33.98 44.68 27.86
CA VAL A 123 -32.80 44.48 28.71
C VAL A 123 -31.97 43.36 28.10
N GLY A 124 -30.78 43.65 27.61
CA GLY A 124 -29.64 42.77 27.60
C GLY A 124 -29.68 41.54 26.69
N ALA A 125 -29.73 41.73 25.38
CA ALA A 125 -29.32 40.68 24.43
C ALA A 125 -27.81 40.51 24.47
N ILE A 126 -27.27 39.94 25.55
CA ILE A 126 -25.89 39.49 25.65
C ILE A 126 -25.81 38.17 24.91
N GLY A 127 -25.44 38.26 23.64
CA GLY A 127 -24.50 37.35 23.02
C GLY A 127 -24.83 35.88 22.95
N VAL A 128 -25.84 35.46 22.16
CA VAL A 128 -25.96 34.06 21.67
C VAL A 128 -24.81 33.69 20.71
N ARG A 129 -23.98 34.67 20.33
CA ARG A 129 -22.75 34.42 19.53
C ARG A 129 -21.64 33.60 20.23
N GLY A 130 -21.70 33.46 21.58
CA GLY A 130 -20.62 32.80 22.34
C GLY A 130 -20.80 31.29 22.56
N THR A 131 -21.97 30.71 22.31
CA THR A 131 -22.23 29.30 22.60
C THR A 131 -21.79 28.37 21.46
N GLY A 132 -22.05 28.75 20.22
CA GLY A 132 -21.61 27.96 19.04
C GLY A 132 -20.10 27.96 18.85
N GLU A 133 -19.43 29.12 18.99
CA GLU A 133 -17.97 29.21 18.94
C GLU A 133 -17.30 28.41 20.06
N LYS A 134 -17.84 28.46 21.31
CA LYS A 134 -17.34 27.65 22.42
C LYS A 134 -17.52 26.16 22.17
N GLN A 135 -18.66 25.74 21.62
CA GLN A 135 -18.91 24.33 21.31
C GLN A 135 -17.95 23.80 20.24
N LEU A 136 -17.75 24.55 19.16
CA LEU A 136 -16.81 24.24 18.10
C LEU A 136 -15.37 24.11 18.64
N GLU A 137 -14.97 24.99 19.54
CA GLU A 137 -13.65 24.97 20.16
C GLU A 137 -13.47 23.74 21.07
N ILE A 138 -14.51 23.38 21.81
CA ILE A 138 -14.54 22.16 22.64
C ILE A 138 -14.41 20.92 21.75
N ASP A 139 -15.21 20.84 20.67
CA ASP A 139 -15.18 19.70 19.76
C ASP A 139 -13.82 19.56 19.06
N ARG A 140 -13.24 20.67 18.63
CA ARG A 140 -11.88 20.70 18.08
C ARG A 140 -10.83 20.20 19.08
N ARG A 141 -10.92 20.62 20.34
CA ARG A 141 -10.02 20.19 21.39
C ARG A 141 -10.15 18.69 21.66
N LEU A 142 -11.40 18.18 21.67
CA LEU A 142 -11.66 16.75 21.86
C LEU A 142 -11.10 15.92 20.69
N VAL A 143 -11.33 16.34 19.45
CA VAL A 143 -10.78 15.65 18.26
C VAL A 143 -9.25 15.73 18.23
N SER A 144 -8.66 16.89 18.52
CA SER A 144 -7.21 17.05 18.59
C SER A 144 -6.59 16.17 19.66
N LYS A 145 -7.23 16.08 20.84
CA LYS A 145 -6.81 15.17 21.91
C LYS A 145 -6.90 13.72 21.46
N ARG A 146 -8.00 13.31 20.82
CA ARG A 146 -8.17 11.95 20.33
C ARG A 146 -7.11 11.58 19.27
N ILE A 147 -6.79 12.50 18.34
CA ILE A 147 -5.68 12.33 17.38
C ILE A 147 -4.36 12.07 18.10
N THR A 148 -4.05 12.85 19.15
CA THR A 148 -2.82 12.68 19.93
C THR A 148 -2.79 11.34 20.65
N ASP A 149 -3.90 10.94 21.26
CA ASP A 149 -4.02 9.66 21.97
C ASP A 149 -3.87 8.47 21.01
N LEU A 150 -4.49 8.53 19.81
CA LEU A 150 -4.36 7.51 18.78
C LEU A 150 -2.92 7.37 18.27
N LYS A 151 -2.23 8.48 18.03
CA LYS A 151 -0.80 8.46 17.64
C LYS A 151 0.05 7.76 18.69
N ARG A 152 -0.18 8.04 19.96
CA ARG A 152 0.55 7.39 21.06
C ARG A 152 0.23 5.89 21.13
N GLU A 153 -1.05 5.48 21.01
CA GLU A 153 -1.43 4.07 20.99
C GLU A 153 -0.76 3.32 19.82
N LEU A 154 -0.71 3.92 18.64
CA LEU A 154 -0.05 3.34 17.47
C LEU A 154 1.46 3.21 17.68
N GLU A 155 2.13 4.24 18.21
CA GLU A 155 3.56 4.16 18.55
C GLU A 155 3.89 3.04 19.55
N GLU A 156 3.02 2.79 20.54
CA GLU A 156 3.21 1.69 21.48
C GLU A 156 3.09 0.31 20.80
N ILE A 157 2.13 0.16 19.85
CA ILE A 157 1.98 -1.05 19.05
C ILE A 157 3.22 -1.27 18.19
N ASP A 158 3.71 -0.22 17.51
CA ASP A 158 4.88 -0.29 16.64
C ASP A 158 6.15 -0.65 17.43
N LYS A 159 6.37 -0.04 18.60
CA LYS A 159 7.48 -0.39 19.49
C LYS A 159 7.43 -1.87 19.95
N ARG A 160 6.22 -2.43 20.14
CA ARG A 160 6.06 -3.84 20.47
C ARG A 160 6.41 -4.73 19.28
N LYS A 161 5.89 -4.40 18.09
CA LYS A 161 6.21 -5.11 16.84
C LYS A 161 7.72 -5.11 16.56
N MET A 162 8.38 -3.96 16.70
CA MET A 162 9.82 -3.85 16.47
C MET A 162 10.62 -4.79 17.39
N ARG A 163 10.23 -4.96 18.67
CA ARG A 163 10.88 -5.92 19.57
C ARG A 163 10.66 -7.38 19.13
N GLU A 164 9.48 -7.71 18.61
CA GLU A 164 9.19 -9.05 18.07
C GLU A 164 9.96 -9.33 16.77
N ILE A 165 10.15 -8.30 15.93
CA ILE A 165 10.92 -8.37 14.68
C ILE A 165 12.42 -8.47 14.95
N ASP A 166 12.94 -7.81 16.01
CA ASP A 166 14.36 -7.90 16.40
C ASP A 166 14.80 -9.35 16.69
N GLY A 167 13.90 -10.20 17.17
CA GLY A 167 14.15 -11.64 17.31
C GLY A 167 14.21 -12.41 15.96
N ARG A 168 13.86 -11.78 14.82
CA ARG A 168 13.83 -12.37 13.47
C ARG A 168 14.76 -11.65 12.50
N ARG A 169 15.78 -10.97 13.00
CA ARG A 169 16.71 -10.13 12.21
C ARG A 169 17.48 -10.89 11.12
N GLU A 170 17.56 -12.21 11.21
CA GLU A 170 18.37 -13.04 10.29
C GLU A 170 17.58 -13.52 9.05
N MET A 171 16.26 -13.32 8.98
CA MET A 171 15.47 -13.78 7.85
C MET A 171 15.34 -12.70 6.77
N PHE A 172 15.55 -13.10 5.52
CA PHE A 172 15.34 -12.24 4.35
C PHE A 172 13.87 -11.89 4.20
N LYS A 173 13.57 -10.61 4.07
CA LYS A 173 12.22 -10.06 4.07
C LYS A 173 11.82 -9.62 2.67
N ILE A 174 10.71 -10.13 2.19
CA ILE A 174 10.14 -9.80 0.90
C ILE A 174 8.78 -9.16 1.13
N CYS A 175 8.51 -8.06 0.43
CA CYS A 175 7.25 -7.35 0.54
C CYS A 175 6.55 -7.29 -0.83
N LEU A 176 5.27 -7.71 -0.86
CA LEU A 176 4.40 -7.55 -2.03
C LEU A 176 3.86 -6.13 -2.06
N VAL A 177 4.18 -5.39 -3.12
CA VAL A 177 3.68 -4.05 -3.39
C VAL A 177 2.91 -4.04 -4.72
N GLY A 178 2.04 -3.08 -4.92
CA GLY A 178 1.29 -2.97 -6.18
C GLY A 178 -0.10 -2.41 -5.99
N TYR A 179 -0.75 -2.11 -7.08
CA TYR A 179 -2.09 -1.50 -7.08
C TYR A 179 -3.14 -2.41 -6.44
N THR A 180 -4.28 -1.83 -6.01
CA THR A 180 -5.41 -2.62 -5.49
C THR A 180 -5.89 -3.58 -6.56
N ASN A 181 -6.23 -4.80 -6.15
CA ASN A 181 -6.71 -5.87 -7.03
C ASN A 181 -5.68 -6.36 -8.08
N ALA A 182 -4.39 -6.05 -7.95
CA ALA A 182 -3.34 -6.59 -8.84
C ALA A 182 -3.06 -8.08 -8.60
N GLY A 183 -3.61 -8.67 -7.54
CA GLY A 183 -3.48 -10.10 -7.23
C GLY A 183 -2.38 -10.41 -6.20
N LYS A 184 -1.98 -9.45 -5.36
CA LYS A 184 -0.96 -9.64 -4.31
C LYS A 184 -1.30 -10.78 -3.35
N SER A 185 -2.49 -10.75 -2.75
CA SER A 185 -2.94 -11.79 -1.80
C SER A 185 -3.13 -13.15 -2.47
N THR A 186 -3.51 -13.18 -3.75
CA THR A 186 -3.57 -14.42 -4.55
C THR A 186 -2.17 -14.99 -4.73
N LEU A 187 -1.19 -14.12 -5.05
CA LEU A 187 0.20 -14.52 -5.20
C LEU A 187 0.78 -15.03 -3.88
N MET A 188 0.50 -14.35 -2.76
CA MET A 188 0.90 -14.82 -1.44
C MET A 188 0.39 -16.23 -1.16
N ASN A 189 -0.89 -16.51 -1.44
CA ASN A 189 -1.46 -17.84 -1.27
C ASN A 189 -0.78 -18.89 -2.15
N ALA A 190 -0.52 -18.54 -3.41
CA ALA A 190 0.13 -19.46 -4.35
C ALA A 190 1.58 -19.80 -3.96
N LEU A 191 2.26 -18.91 -3.23
CA LEU A 191 3.66 -19.09 -2.80
C LEU A 191 3.79 -19.72 -1.43
N THR A 192 2.77 -19.60 -0.54
CA THR A 192 2.89 -19.98 0.88
C THR A 192 1.87 -21.01 1.35
N ASP A 193 0.99 -21.52 0.47
CA ASP A 193 -0.15 -22.39 0.81
C ASP A 193 -1.01 -21.86 1.98
N ALA A 194 -1.04 -20.53 2.15
CA ALA A 194 -1.52 -19.89 3.36
C ALA A 194 -3.05 -19.86 3.53
N GLY A 195 -3.83 -20.25 2.50
CA GLY A 195 -5.29 -20.27 2.55
C GLY A 195 -5.93 -18.91 2.88
N VAL A 196 -5.26 -17.81 2.54
CA VAL A 196 -5.76 -16.45 2.80
C VAL A 196 -7.00 -16.20 1.97
N LEU A 197 -8.06 -15.65 2.57
CA LEU A 197 -9.26 -15.26 1.85
C LEU A 197 -8.91 -14.23 0.77
N VAL A 198 -9.08 -14.62 -0.48
CA VAL A 198 -8.92 -13.73 -1.64
C VAL A 198 -10.30 -13.26 -2.06
N GLU A 199 -10.52 -11.96 -2.05
CA GLU A 199 -11.72 -11.35 -2.58
C GLU A 199 -11.36 -10.50 -3.80
N ASP A 200 -12.13 -10.64 -4.89
CA ASP A 200 -12.02 -9.79 -6.07
C ASP A 200 -12.68 -8.42 -5.80
N ARG A 201 -12.11 -7.68 -4.87
CA ARG A 201 -12.61 -6.37 -4.43
C ARG A 201 -11.44 -5.44 -4.10
N LEU A 202 -11.67 -4.14 -4.33
CA LEU A 202 -10.70 -3.11 -3.96
C LEU A 202 -10.43 -3.15 -2.45
N PHE A 203 -9.17 -3.01 -2.05
CA PHE A 203 -8.71 -3.02 -0.65
C PHE A 203 -9.12 -4.28 0.11
N ALA A 204 -8.97 -5.45 -0.52
CA ALA A 204 -9.22 -6.73 0.14
C ALA A 204 -8.27 -6.95 1.33
N THR A 205 -7.06 -6.41 1.27
CA THR A 205 -6.05 -6.43 2.34
C THR A 205 -5.82 -5.02 2.85
N ILE A 206 -6.12 -4.77 4.13
CA ILE A 206 -5.78 -3.54 4.87
C ILE A 206 -4.76 -3.86 5.96
N ASP A 207 -4.87 -5.05 6.56
CA ASP A 207 -3.95 -5.55 7.55
C ASP A 207 -2.76 -6.23 6.87
N THR A 208 -1.55 -5.83 7.19
CA THR A 208 -0.35 -6.53 6.71
C THR A 208 -0.35 -7.97 7.22
N ARG A 209 -0.03 -8.89 6.33
CA ARG A 209 0.09 -10.31 6.66
C ARG A 209 1.46 -10.78 6.28
N THR A 210 2.19 -11.34 7.24
CA THR A 210 3.51 -11.92 7.02
C THR A 210 3.42 -13.43 7.13
N ARG A 211 4.01 -14.15 6.18
CA ARG A 211 4.08 -15.59 6.11
C ARG A 211 5.50 -16.05 5.79
N LYS A 212 5.81 -17.23 6.25
CA LYS A 212 7.05 -17.92 5.89
C LYS A 212 6.85 -18.54 4.51
N TRP A 213 7.74 -18.22 3.60
CA TRP A 213 7.82 -18.83 2.28
C TRP A 213 9.07 -19.70 2.23
N GLU A 214 8.90 -20.97 1.97
CA GLU A 214 9.99 -21.94 1.84
C GLU A 214 10.42 -21.95 0.38
N LEU A 215 11.64 -21.51 0.13
CA LEU A 215 12.23 -21.61 -1.20
C LEU A 215 12.68 -23.06 -1.41
N ALA A 216 12.30 -23.68 -2.55
CA ALA A 216 12.70 -25.04 -2.86
C ALA A 216 14.22 -25.12 -2.89
N ASP A 217 14.79 -26.11 -2.21
CA ASP A 217 16.25 -26.30 -2.07
C ASP A 217 17.00 -25.10 -1.48
N GLY A 218 16.29 -24.18 -0.80
CA GLY A 218 16.82 -22.94 -0.27
C GLY A 218 16.37 -22.57 1.13
N PRO A 219 16.73 -21.37 1.58
CA PRO A 219 16.31 -20.85 2.88
C PRO A 219 14.85 -20.47 2.89
N SER A 220 14.30 -20.37 4.08
CA SER A 220 12.98 -19.77 4.30
C SER A 220 13.11 -18.25 4.36
N VAL A 221 12.20 -17.55 3.69
CA VAL A 221 12.10 -16.09 3.68
C VAL A 221 10.77 -15.64 4.29
N LEU A 222 10.69 -14.40 4.73
CA LEU A 222 9.44 -13.80 5.18
C LEU A 222 8.79 -13.05 4.01
N LEU A 223 7.56 -13.41 3.68
CA LEU A 223 6.75 -12.76 2.64
C LEU A 223 5.63 -11.98 3.31
N SER A 224 5.59 -10.67 3.09
CA SER A 224 4.57 -9.77 3.62
C SER A 224 3.66 -9.26 2.50
N ASP A 225 2.33 -9.37 2.69
CA ASP A 225 1.32 -8.73 1.85
C ASP A 225 0.93 -7.38 2.44
N THR A 226 0.90 -6.34 1.62
CA THR A 226 0.58 -4.98 2.05
C THR A 226 -0.72 -4.47 1.45
N VAL A 227 -1.18 -3.35 1.98
CA VAL A 227 -2.32 -2.60 1.44
C VAL A 227 -2.08 -2.27 -0.03
N GLY A 228 -3.09 -2.51 -0.87
CA GLY A 228 -3.01 -2.13 -2.27
C GLY A 228 -3.00 -0.61 -2.45
N PHE A 229 -2.08 -0.11 -3.28
CA PHE A 229 -2.04 1.29 -3.64
C PHE A 229 -3.21 1.68 -4.54
N VAL A 230 -3.60 2.94 -4.47
CA VAL A 230 -4.55 3.57 -5.40
C VAL A 230 -3.97 4.87 -5.92
N ARG A 231 -4.46 5.28 -7.06
CA ARG A 231 -4.11 6.57 -7.67
C ARG A 231 -4.57 7.71 -6.75
N ASN A 232 -3.75 8.76 -6.63
CA ASN A 232 -4.04 9.94 -5.81
C ASN A 232 -4.42 9.60 -4.36
N LEU A 233 -3.63 8.75 -3.70
CA LEU A 233 -3.79 8.51 -2.26
C LEU A 233 -3.55 9.85 -1.52
N PRO A 234 -4.49 10.34 -0.72
CA PRO A 234 -4.27 11.55 0.05
C PRO A 234 -3.04 11.41 0.95
N HIS A 235 -2.19 12.43 1.01
CA HIS A 235 -0.96 12.41 1.85
C HIS A 235 -1.26 12.09 3.31
N GLN A 236 -2.43 12.49 3.82
CA GLN A 236 -2.89 12.17 5.18
C GLN A 236 -3.09 10.66 5.35
N LEU A 237 -3.62 9.97 4.33
CA LEU A 237 -3.75 8.51 4.34
C LEU A 237 -2.41 7.82 4.26
N VAL A 238 -1.48 8.30 3.44
CA VAL A 238 -0.11 7.77 3.37
C VAL A 238 0.56 7.84 4.74
N ALA A 239 0.43 8.98 5.45
CA ALA A 239 0.97 9.15 6.79
C ALA A 239 0.35 8.20 7.81
N SER A 240 -0.97 8.01 7.78
CA SER A 240 -1.69 7.11 8.70
C SER A 240 -1.40 5.63 8.41
N PHE A 241 -1.12 5.27 7.14
CA PHE A 241 -0.73 3.91 6.73
C PHE A 241 0.78 3.68 6.74
N LYS A 242 1.59 4.67 7.19
CA LYS A 242 3.05 4.52 7.25
C LYS A 242 3.47 3.23 7.96
N ALA A 243 2.82 2.87 9.07
CA ALA A 243 3.11 1.64 9.80
C ALA A 243 2.78 0.35 9.01
N THR A 244 1.79 0.37 8.09
CA THR A 244 1.52 -0.76 7.19
C THR A 244 2.50 -0.79 6.02
N LEU A 245 3.06 0.37 5.64
CA LEU A 245 4.10 0.51 4.63
C LEU A 245 5.51 0.28 5.20
N GLU A 246 5.68 0.27 6.53
CA GLU A 246 6.95 -0.07 7.20
C GLU A 246 7.47 -1.46 6.80
N GLU A 247 6.59 -2.40 6.49
CA GLU A 247 6.99 -3.71 5.94
C GLU A 247 7.73 -3.56 4.60
N ALA A 248 7.32 -2.61 3.74
CA ALA A 248 8.04 -2.30 2.50
C ALA A 248 9.36 -1.58 2.78
N VAL A 249 9.35 -0.65 3.77
CA VAL A 249 10.57 0.07 4.19
C VAL A 249 11.60 -0.89 4.80
N ASN A 250 11.17 -1.92 5.52
CA ASN A 250 12.05 -2.90 6.16
C ASN A 250 12.32 -4.14 5.30
N ALA A 251 11.77 -4.22 4.08
CA ALA A 251 12.01 -5.33 3.17
C ALA A 251 13.39 -5.25 2.52
N ASP A 252 13.99 -6.42 2.30
CA ASP A 252 15.23 -6.58 1.55
C ASP A 252 14.95 -6.63 0.04
N LEU A 253 13.75 -7.08 -0.36
CA LEU A 253 13.31 -7.18 -1.75
C LEU A 253 11.82 -6.79 -1.86
N LEU A 254 11.48 -5.99 -2.86
CA LEU A 254 10.10 -5.67 -3.23
C LEU A 254 9.67 -6.51 -4.44
N LEU A 255 8.47 -7.08 -4.38
CA LEU A 255 7.80 -7.70 -5.51
C LEU A 255 6.65 -6.81 -5.95
N HIS A 256 6.85 -6.05 -7.02
CA HIS A 256 5.83 -5.15 -7.57
C HIS A 256 4.88 -5.91 -8.48
N VAL A 257 3.69 -6.20 -7.99
CA VAL A 257 2.65 -6.95 -8.72
C VAL A 257 1.79 -5.99 -9.53
N VAL A 258 1.77 -6.19 -10.85
CA VAL A 258 1.05 -5.39 -11.84
C VAL A 258 -0.02 -6.24 -12.51
N ASP A 259 -1.24 -5.73 -12.62
CA ASP A 259 -2.34 -6.37 -13.37
C ASP A 259 -2.22 -6.04 -14.86
N VAL A 260 -1.77 -7.00 -15.68
CA VAL A 260 -1.66 -6.79 -17.15
C VAL A 260 -3.00 -6.79 -17.85
N ALA A 261 -4.08 -7.21 -17.20
CA ALA A 261 -5.41 -7.15 -17.77
C ALA A 261 -6.06 -5.76 -17.64
N SER A 262 -5.47 -4.85 -16.86
CA SER A 262 -5.95 -3.48 -16.70
C SER A 262 -5.54 -2.60 -17.87
N ASP A 263 -6.47 -1.83 -18.42
CA ASP A 263 -6.17 -0.85 -19.47
C ASP A 263 -5.27 0.30 -18.96
N ASP A 264 -5.30 0.57 -17.65
CA ASP A 264 -4.54 1.63 -16.97
C ASP A 264 -3.24 1.09 -16.33
N ALA A 265 -2.73 -0.09 -16.74
CA ALA A 265 -1.59 -0.74 -16.09
C ALA A 265 -0.36 0.19 -15.95
N GLN A 266 -0.01 0.95 -17.00
CA GLN A 266 1.10 1.90 -16.94
C GLN A 266 0.87 3.03 -15.92
N GLU A 267 -0.36 3.55 -15.84
CA GLU A 267 -0.69 4.59 -14.85
C GLU A 267 -0.66 4.04 -13.43
N GLN A 268 -1.05 2.77 -13.24
CA GLN A 268 -0.98 2.06 -11.96
C GLN A 268 0.48 1.87 -11.51
N ILE A 269 1.37 1.50 -12.42
CA ILE A 269 2.81 1.39 -12.16
C ILE A 269 3.35 2.74 -11.68
N ASN A 270 3.10 3.81 -12.45
CA ASN A 270 3.57 5.15 -12.10
C ASN A 270 3.04 5.62 -10.74
N ALA A 271 1.79 5.29 -10.41
CA ALA A 271 1.19 5.64 -9.11
C ALA A 271 1.86 4.90 -7.94
N VAL A 272 2.21 3.62 -8.13
CA VAL A 272 2.93 2.83 -7.11
C VAL A 272 4.34 3.36 -6.93
N ASP A 273 5.05 3.64 -8.02
CA ASP A 273 6.42 4.16 -7.99
C ASP A 273 6.50 5.52 -7.28
N ALA A 274 5.50 6.39 -7.51
CA ALA A 274 5.41 7.68 -6.82
C ALA A 274 5.30 7.49 -5.30
N VAL A 275 4.41 6.60 -4.84
CA VAL A 275 4.25 6.33 -3.39
C VAL A 275 5.49 5.65 -2.80
N LEU A 276 6.13 4.72 -3.52
CA LEU A 276 7.37 4.08 -3.05
C LEU A 276 8.50 5.10 -2.88
N LYS A 277 8.58 6.11 -3.74
CA LYS A 277 9.52 7.23 -3.59
C LYS A 277 9.20 8.10 -2.37
N ASP A 278 7.91 8.38 -2.13
CA ASP A 278 7.46 9.20 -0.98
C ASP A 278 7.77 8.54 0.38
N ILE A 279 7.96 7.21 0.40
CA ILE A 279 8.31 6.44 1.62
C ILE A 279 9.77 5.96 1.63
N ASP A 280 10.65 6.58 0.85
CA ASP A 280 12.09 6.25 0.76
C ASP A 280 12.38 4.79 0.35
N CYS A 281 11.52 4.19 -0.47
CA CYS A 281 11.69 2.83 -0.98
C CYS A 281 12.12 2.78 -2.46
N GLY A 282 12.37 3.93 -3.10
CA GLY A 282 12.66 4.01 -4.54
C GLY A 282 13.95 3.31 -4.97
N ASP A 283 14.94 3.22 -4.08
CA ASP A 283 16.26 2.63 -4.36
C ASP A 283 16.37 1.14 -3.95
N LYS A 284 15.28 0.55 -3.45
CA LYS A 284 15.28 -0.85 -3.02
C LYS A 284 15.32 -1.81 -4.20
N PRO A 285 15.97 -2.99 -4.04
CA PRO A 285 15.86 -4.06 -5.01
C PRO A 285 14.38 -4.40 -5.25
N MET A 286 13.97 -4.39 -6.54
CA MET A 286 12.57 -4.60 -6.90
C MET A 286 12.48 -5.51 -8.13
N LEU A 287 11.61 -6.53 -8.06
CA LEU A 287 11.20 -7.35 -9.19
C LEU A 287 9.79 -6.98 -9.61
N VAL A 288 9.60 -6.63 -10.87
CA VAL A 288 8.27 -6.33 -11.43
C VAL A 288 7.64 -7.61 -11.95
N LEU A 289 6.43 -7.91 -11.47
CA LEU A 289 5.67 -9.10 -11.79
C LEU A 289 4.42 -8.72 -12.59
N LEU A 290 4.38 -9.07 -13.85
CA LEU A 290 3.24 -8.87 -14.75
C LEU A 290 2.25 -10.02 -14.51
N ASN A 291 1.33 -9.82 -13.57
CA ASN A 291 0.36 -10.82 -13.14
C ASN A 291 -0.91 -10.84 -14.00
N LYS A 292 -1.69 -11.91 -13.89
CA LYS A 292 -2.88 -12.22 -14.69
C LYS A 292 -2.56 -12.45 -16.18
N ALA A 293 -1.35 -12.93 -16.48
CA ALA A 293 -0.92 -13.24 -17.84
C ALA A 293 -1.68 -14.41 -18.50
N ASP A 294 -2.52 -15.12 -17.73
CA ASP A 294 -3.47 -16.12 -18.22
C ASP A 294 -4.64 -15.50 -19.01
N VAL A 295 -4.88 -14.19 -18.90
CA VAL A 295 -5.93 -13.48 -19.63
C VAL A 295 -5.49 -13.25 -21.08
N VAL A 296 -5.74 -14.21 -21.95
CA VAL A 296 -5.25 -14.27 -23.35
C VAL A 296 -5.64 -13.06 -24.21
N ALA A 297 -6.76 -12.40 -23.91
CA ALA A 297 -7.27 -11.24 -24.66
C ALA A 297 -6.33 -10.00 -24.64
N LYS A 298 -5.32 -9.98 -23.75
CA LYS A 298 -4.42 -8.83 -23.54
C LYS A 298 -2.95 -9.10 -23.93
N ARG A 299 -2.69 -10.05 -24.84
CA ARG A 299 -1.31 -10.39 -25.25
C ARG A 299 -0.51 -9.18 -25.74
N GLY A 300 -1.08 -8.32 -26.59
CA GLY A 300 -0.40 -7.12 -27.08
C GLY A 300 -0.02 -6.13 -25.95
N GLN A 301 -0.79 -6.09 -24.87
CA GLN A 301 -0.47 -5.28 -23.69
C GLN A 301 0.72 -5.84 -22.90
N ILE A 302 0.81 -7.17 -22.79
CA ILE A 302 1.95 -7.86 -22.18
C ILE A 302 3.23 -7.56 -22.95
N GLU A 303 3.19 -7.61 -24.28
CA GLU A 303 4.34 -7.31 -25.15
C GLU A 303 4.77 -5.84 -25.00
N THR A 304 3.81 -4.91 -24.98
CA THR A 304 4.09 -3.48 -24.78
C THR A 304 4.76 -3.23 -23.42
N LEU A 305 4.20 -3.76 -22.34
CA LEU A 305 4.76 -3.63 -21.00
C LEU A 305 6.10 -4.35 -20.86
N GLY A 306 6.28 -5.51 -21.50
CA GLY A 306 7.55 -6.24 -21.53
C GLY A 306 8.66 -5.45 -22.24
N THR A 307 8.32 -4.66 -23.27
CA THR A 307 9.29 -3.76 -23.94
C THR A 307 9.67 -2.59 -23.04
N LEU A 308 8.72 -2.04 -22.28
CA LEU A 308 8.98 -0.94 -21.35
C LEU A 308 9.72 -1.40 -20.07
N LEU A 309 9.50 -2.65 -19.67
CA LEU A 309 10.04 -3.24 -18.44
C LEU A 309 10.77 -4.56 -18.78
N PRO A 310 11.96 -4.50 -19.37
CA PRO A 310 12.65 -5.69 -19.94
C PRO A 310 12.99 -6.75 -18.89
N ASN A 311 13.08 -6.37 -17.61
CA ASN A 311 13.37 -7.29 -16.49
C ASN A 311 12.09 -7.77 -15.78
N ALA A 312 10.89 -7.44 -16.29
CA ALA A 312 9.64 -7.88 -15.68
C ALA A 312 9.37 -9.36 -15.99
N LEU A 313 8.86 -10.07 -14.99
CA LEU A 313 8.49 -11.47 -15.11
C LEU A 313 6.98 -11.60 -15.31
N CYS A 314 6.56 -12.24 -16.39
CA CYS A 314 5.15 -12.60 -16.61
C CYS A 314 4.76 -13.79 -15.74
N ILE A 315 3.69 -13.61 -14.93
CA ILE A 315 3.16 -14.64 -14.05
C ILE A 315 1.64 -14.73 -14.13
N SER A 316 1.10 -15.83 -13.64
CA SER A 316 -0.29 -15.93 -13.24
C SER A 316 -0.35 -16.55 -11.85
N ALA A 317 -0.66 -15.74 -10.85
CA ALA A 317 -0.86 -16.21 -9.48
C ALA A 317 -2.03 -17.22 -9.35
N LYS A 318 -2.98 -17.20 -10.30
CA LYS A 318 -4.12 -18.10 -10.34
C LYS A 318 -3.77 -19.49 -10.87
N THR A 319 -2.94 -19.56 -11.92
CA THR A 319 -2.60 -20.83 -12.59
C THR A 319 -1.24 -21.40 -12.19
N GLY A 320 -0.43 -20.63 -11.47
CA GLY A 320 0.95 -21.00 -11.12
C GLY A 320 1.98 -20.73 -12.21
N MET A 321 1.56 -20.20 -13.37
CA MET A 321 2.48 -19.89 -14.47
C MET A 321 3.55 -18.90 -14.03
N GLY A 322 4.81 -19.19 -14.33
CA GLY A 322 5.96 -18.31 -14.05
C GLY A 322 6.44 -18.32 -12.59
N LEU A 323 5.77 -19.03 -11.66
CA LEU A 323 6.15 -19.03 -10.24
C LEU A 323 7.49 -19.74 -9.97
N VAL A 324 7.83 -20.78 -10.75
CA VAL A 324 9.14 -21.43 -10.65
C VAL A 324 10.26 -20.45 -10.97
N LYS A 325 10.11 -19.68 -12.07
CA LYS A 325 11.11 -18.67 -12.44
C LYS A 325 11.18 -17.52 -11.42
N LEU A 326 10.04 -17.12 -10.84
CA LEU A 326 10.01 -16.15 -9.73
C LEU A 326 10.83 -16.65 -8.54
N HIS A 327 10.68 -17.93 -8.21
CA HIS A 327 11.42 -18.56 -7.14
C HIS A 327 12.94 -18.48 -7.37
N ASP A 328 13.41 -18.82 -8.59
CA ASP A 328 14.83 -18.76 -8.95
C ASP A 328 15.37 -17.32 -8.87
N MET A 329 14.61 -16.34 -9.37
CA MET A 329 14.98 -14.92 -9.31
C MET A 329 15.06 -14.41 -7.85
N VAL A 330 14.14 -14.84 -6.98
CA VAL A 330 14.17 -14.48 -5.56
C VAL A 330 15.38 -15.13 -4.87
N LEU A 331 15.68 -16.37 -5.17
CA LEU A 331 16.85 -17.07 -4.64
C LEU A 331 18.17 -16.38 -5.08
N GLU A 332 18.24 -15.91 -6.31
CA GLU A 332 19.37 -15.12 -6.80
C GLU A 332 19.53 -13.80 -6.02
N GLN A 333 18.42 -13.09 -5.75
CA GLN A 333 18.43 -11.87 -4.93
C GLN A 333 18.81 -12.15 -3.47
N TYR A 334 18.29 -13.24 -2.90
CA TYR A 334 18.67 -13.68 -1.55
C TYR A 334 20.17 -13.88 -1.43
N HIS A 335 20.80 -14.45 -2.42
CA HIS A 335 22.25 -14.68 -2.45
C HIS A 335 23.07 -13.42 -2.76
N GLY A 336 22.43 -12.28 -3.04
CA GLY A 336 23.11 -11.04 -3.44
C GLY A 336 23.79 -11.14 -4.80
N GLY A 337 23.22 -11.98 -5.68
CA GLY A 337 23.84 -12.46 -6.91
C GLY A 337 24.81 -13.61 -6.66
N THR A 338 25.16 -14.34 -7.70
CA THR A 338 26.14 -15.43 -7.64
C THR A 338 27.52 -14.95 -8.06
N ALA A 339 28.54 -15.52 -7.46
CA ALA A 339 29.93 -15.36 -7.88
C ALA A 339 30.55 -16.74 -8.23
N ALA A 340 31.33 -16.78 -9.28
CA ALA A 340 32.20 -17.92 -9.51
C ALA A 340 33.40 -17.75 -8.58
N VAL A 341 33.65 -18.72 -7.72
CA VAL A 341 34.77 -18.68 -6.78
C VAL A 341 35.53 -19.99 -6.78
N ARG A 342 36.81 -19.89 -6.54
CA ARG A 342 37.67 -21.02 -6.26
C ARG A 342 37.89 -21.09 -4.76
N VAL A 343 37.49 -22.21 -4.17
CA VAL A 343 37.62 -22.45 -2.73
C VAL A 343 38.65 -23.51 -2.49
N THR A 344 39.68 -23.21 -1.71
CA THR A 344 40.71 -24.17 -1.29
C THR A 344 40.40 -24.56 0.18
N CYS A 345 40.33 -25.83 0.44
CA CYS A 345 40.15 -26.34 1.81
C CYS A 345 40.91 -27.68 1.98
N SER A 346 41.25 -28.00 3.24
CA SER A 346 41.82 -29.29 3.58
C SER A 346 40.88 -30.43 3.22
N GLN A 347 41.41 -31.58 2.75
CA GLN A 347 40.63 -32.79 2.49
C GLN A 347 39.88 -33.28 3.73
N SER A 348 40.41 -33.02 4.93
CA SER A 348 39.76 -33.36 6.19
C SER A 348 38.62 -32.40 6.59
N ASN A 349 38.51 -31.25 5.93
CA ASN A 349 37.44 -30.27 6.25
C ASN A 349 36.11 -30.61 5.56
N GLY A 350 35.49 -31.68 6.03
CA GLY A 350 34.17 -32.11 5.53
C GLY A 350 33.05 -31.08 5.68
N LYS A 351 33.20 -30.09 6.60
CA LYS A 351 32.18 -29.03 6.80
C LYS A 351 32.08 -28.11 5.60
N VAL A 352 33.20 -27.61 5.08
CA VAL A 352 33.26 -26.76 3.88
C VAL A 352 32.77 -27.52 2.65
N GLN A 353 33.22 -28.75 2.46
CA GLN A 353 32.82 -29.58 1.32
C GLN A 353 31.30 -29.87 1.33
N SER A 354 30.75 -30.28 2.48
CA SER A 354 29.30 -30.52 2.62
C SER A 354 28.49 -29.25 2.40
N PHE A 355 28.97 -28.12 2.92
CA PHE A 355 28.31 -26.82 2.71
C PHE A 355 28.29 -26.43 1.23
N LEU A 356 29.43 -26.57 0.50
CA LEU A 356 29.50 -26.27 -0.93
C LEU A 356 28.59 -27.18 -1.75
N ARG A 357 28.53 -28.49 -1.44
CA ARG A 357 27.64 -29.43 -2.13
C ARG A 357 26.15 -29.15 -1.88
N ALA A 358 25.81 -28.63 -0.71
CA ALA A 358 24.43 -28.30 -0.36
C ALA A 358 23.98 -26.92 -0.87
N ASN A 359 24.89 -25.95 -1.05
CA ASN A 359 24.54 -24.55 -1.28
C ASN A 359 25.15 -23.91 -2.53
N ALA A 360 25.93 -24.65 -3.32
CA ALA A 360 26.61 -24.10 -4.48
C ALA A 360 26.53 -25.06 -5.68
N ALA A 361 26.56 -24.48 -6.88
CA ALA A 361 26.72 -25.25 -8.10
C ALA A 361 28.22 -25.52 -8.33
N ILE A 362 28.64 -26.77 -8.19
CA ILE A 362 30.02 -27.19 -8.41
C ILE A 362 30.30 -27.14 -9.91
N ILE A 363 31.36 -26.41 -10.31
CA ILE A 363 31.83 -26.31 -11.69
C ILE A 363 32.96 -27.31 -11.92
N ASN A 364 33.91 -27.35 -10.98
CA ASN A 364 35.08 -28.22 -11.08
C ASN A 364 35.56 -28.59 -9.66
N GLU A 365 36.14 -29.80 -9.51
CA GLU A 365 36.69 -30.26 -8.24
C GLU A 365 38.00 -30.99 -8.52
N GLN A 366 39.09 -30.54 -7.88
CA GLN A 366 40.42 -31.11 -8.04
C GLN A 366 41.04 -31.39 -6.67
N TYR A 367 41.67 -32.54 -6.55
CA TYR A 367 42.39 -32.98 -5.35
C TYR A 367 43.88 -32.77 -5.58
N ILE A 368 44.52 -31.93 -4.79
CA ILE A 368 45.94 -31.59 -4.88
C ILE A 368 46.55 -31.84 -3.50
N ASP A 369 47.43 -32.88 -3.42
CA ASP A 369 48.08 -33.29 -2.19
C ASP A 369 47.09 -33.47 -1.00
N ASN A 370 47.15 -32.58 -0.04
CA ASN A 370 46.30 -32.61 1.18
C ASN A 370 45.13 -31.64 1.13
N SER A 371 44.97 -30.90 0.02
CA SER A 371 43.92 -29.90 -0.17
C SER A 371 42.97 -30.27 -1.30
N VAL A 372 41.75 -29.79 -1.23
CA VAL A 372 40.74 -29.85 -2.31
C VAL A 372 40.51 -28.46 -2.83
N LEU A 373 40.60 -28.31 -4.14
CA LEU A 373 40.29 -27.09 -4.85
C LEU A 373 38.97 -27.26 -5.56
N ILE A 374 37.96 -26.47 -5.15
CA ILE A 374 36.62 -26.58 -5.66
C ILE A 374 36.20 -25.25 -6.30
N GLU A 375 35.96 -25.30 -7.62
CA GLU A 375 35.38 -24.16 -8.33
C GLU A 375 33.86 -24.26 -8.30
N VAL A 376 33.25 -23.25 -7.75
CA VAL A 376 31.79 -23.24 -7.53
C VAL A 376 31.21 -21.90 -7.93
N ARG A 377 29.91 -21.94 -8.31
CA ARG A 377 29.08 -20.76 -8.35
C ARG A 377 28.22 -20.72 -7.06
N ILE A 378 28.47 -19.70 -6.23
CA ILE A 378 27.85 -19.56 -4.90
C ILE A 378 27.36 -18.14 -4.67
N GLY A 379 26.40 -17.97 -3.80
CA GLY A 379 25.90 -16.66 -3.41
C GLY A 379 26.95 -15.78 -2.74
N LYS A 380 27.03 -14.50 -3.13
CA LYS A 380 28.03 -13.57 -2.58
C LYS A 380 27.95 -13.41 -1.08
N ASN A 381 26.74 -13.44 -0.51
CA ASN A 381 26.50 -13.36 0.94
C ASN A 381 27.04 -14.57 1.71
N GLN A 382 27.27 -15.71 1.04
CA GLN A 382 27.77 -16.95 1.64
C GLN A 382 29.30 -17.02 1.71
N LEU A 383 30.01 -16.13 0.98
CA LEU A 383 31.47 -16.11 0.96
C LEU A 383 32.09 -15.90 2.35
N GLY A 384 31.48 -15.02 3.16
CA GLY A 384 31.93 -14.80 4.54
C GLY A 384 31.78 -16.03 5.45
N GLN A 385 30.80 -16.89 5.17
CA GLN A 385 30.56 -18.11 5.93
C GLN A 385 31.61 -19.19 5.61
N LEU A 386 32.04 -19.31 4.35
CA LEU A 386 33.13 -20.23 3.95
C LEU A 386 34.43 -19.97 4.72
N LYS A 387 34.80 -18.70 4.86
CA LYS A 387 35.98 -18.30 5.66
C LYS A 387 35.86 -18.68 7.13
N ARG A 388 34.65 -18.50 7.73
CA ARG A 388 34.39 -18.89 9.13
C ARG A 388 34.40 -20.41 9.33
N MET A 389 34.04 -21.18 8.30
CA MET A 389 34.07 -22.67 8.34
C MET A 389 35.46 -23.27 8.12
N GLY A 390 36.46 -22.41 7.91
CA GLY A 390 37.84 -22.85 7.77
C GLY A 390 38.24 -23.17 6.32
N ALA A 391 37.68 -22.49 5.33
CA ALA A 391 38.26 -22.44 4.00
C ALA A 391 39.60 -21.73 4.06
N GLU A 392 40.65 -22.33 3.51
CA GLU A 392 42.04 -21.82 3.53
C GLU A 392 42.15 -20.59 2.62
N ASP A 393 41.50 -20.65 1.46
CA ASP A 393 41.42 -19.53 0.52
C ASP A 393 40.09 -19.51 -0.22
N VAL A 394 39.62 -18.30 -0.57
CA VAL A 394 38.40 -18.04 -1.35
C VAL A 394 38.71 -16.94 -2.36
N GLU A 395 39.01 -17.33 -3.58
CA GLU A 395 39.34 -16.44 -4.70
C GLU A 395 38.10 -16.24 -5.60
N VAL A 396 37.72 -14.98 -5.88
CA VAL A 396 36.62 -14.68 -6.82
C VAL A 396 37.18 -14.76 -8.24
N LEU A 397 36.62 -15.64 -9.06
CA LEU A 397 36.99 -15.78 -10.46
C LEU A 397 36.25 -14.67 -11.25
N HIS A 398 37.02 -13.72 -11.80
CA HIS A 398 36.45 -12.73 -12.72
C HIS A 398 36.22 -13.43 -14.07
N SER A 399 34.95 -13.40 -14.53
CA SER A 399 34.56 -13.91 -15.87
C SER A 399 34.93 -12.93 -16.96
#